data_090d7bf18dac6e10f797b4fb661ac589
#
_entry.id   090d7bf18dac6e10f797b4fb661ac589
#
_cell.length_a   1.000
_cell.length_b   1.000
_cell.length_c   1.000
_cell.angle_alpha   90.00
_cell.angle_beta   90.00
_cell.angle_gamma   90.00
#
_symmetry.space_group_name_H-M   'P 1'
#
loop_
_entity.id
_entity.type
_entity.pdbx_description
1 polymer ?
#
loop_
_entity_poly.entity_id
_entity_poly.type
_entity_poly.pdbx_seq_one_letter_code
_entity_poly.pdbx_strand_id
1 'polypeptide(L)' 'MTLTAVFEEVPPGEGGGFVAYAEELPGAISEGATLEETRDNLRDAIELLLEANRELAGKRSPGKKVTREKIKISEA' A
#
# COMPACT_ATOMS: atom_id res chain seq x y z
N MET A 1 -5.71 10.89 2.77
CA MET A 1 -5.94 9.82 1.78
C MET A 1 -6.57 8.62 2.48
N THR A 2 -7.63 8.11 1.91
CA THR A 2 -8.28 6.89 2.41
C THR A 2 -8.15 5.80 1.37
N LEU A 3 -7.69 4.64 1.77
CA LEU A 3 -7.54 3.48 0.91
C LEU A 3 -8.48 2.37 1.35
N THR A 4 -8.90 1.55 0.42
CA THR A 4 -9.74 0.40 0.67
C THR A 4 -8.87 -0.84 0.83
N ALA A 5 -8.93 -1.48 2.00
CA ALA A 5 -8.26 -2.74 2.23
C ALA A 5 -9.22 -3.88 1.91
N VAL A 6 -8.75 -4.81 1.11
CA VAL A 6 -9.49 -6.02 0.78
C VAL A 6 -8.78 -7.20 1.44
N PHE A 7 -9.52 -7.98 2.22
CA PHE A 7 -8.99 -9.14 2.95
C PHE A 7 -9.53 -10.42 2.34
N GLU A 8 -8.64 -11.35 2.08
CA GLU A 8 -9.02 -12.68 1.60
C GLU A 8 -8.58 -13.71 2.63
N GLU A 9 -9.52 -14.56 3.04
CA GLU A 9 -9.21 -15.66 3.96
C GLU A 9 -8.58 -16.80 3.17
N VAL A 10 -7.42 -17.26 3.66
CA VAL A 10 -6.73 -18.40 3.05
C VAL A 10 -7.22 -19.69 3.69
N PRO A 11 -7.68 -20.66 2.88
CA PRO A 11 -8.17 -21.94 3.44
C PRO A 11 -7.11 -22.62 4.30
N PRO A 12 -7.51 -23.31 5.40
CA PRO A 12 -6.56 -24.01 6.26
C PRO A 12 -5.67 -25.01 5.52
N GLY A 13 -6.17 -25.65 4.48
CA GLY A 13 -5.39 -26.58 3.66
C GLY A 13 -4.33 -25.91 2.81
N GLU A 14 -4.39 -24.59 2.66
CA GLU A 14 -3.43 -23.80 1.89
C GLU A 14 -2.55 -22.90 2.78
N GLY A 15 -2.55 -23.16 4.08
CA GLY A 15 -1.73 -22.41 5.04
C GLY A 15 -2.53 -21.60 6.04
N GLY A 16 -3.78 -21.31 5.79
CA GLY A 16 -4.61 -20.50 6.68
C GLY A 16 -4.22 -19.03 6.72
N GLY A 17 -4.84 -18.28 7.62
CA GLY A 17 -4.57 -16.86 7.77
C GLY A 17 -5.27 -16.00 6.72
N PHE A 18 -4.71 -14.83 6.48
CA PHE A 18 -5.28 -13.82 5.59
C PHE A 18 -4.23 -13.22 4.67
N VAL A 19 -4.69 -12.81 3.50
CA VAL A 19 -3.94 -11.95 2.58
C VAL A 19 -4.76 -10.68 2.44
N ALA A 20 -4.09 -9.54 2.34
CA ALA A 20 -4.78 -8.28 2.12
C ALA A 20 -4.03 -7.43 1.10
N TYR A 21 -4.77 -6.57 0.42
CA TYR A 21 -4.20 -5.61 -0.50
C TYR A 21 -4.99 -4.30 -0.46
N ALA A 22 -4.34 -3.24 -0.89
CA ALA A 22 -4.99 -1.94 -1.05
C ALA A 22 -5.50 -1.83 -2.48
N GLU A 23 -6.79 -1.65 -2.65
CA GLU A 23 -7.45 -1.62 -3.95
C GLU A 23 -6.92 -0.50 -4.84
N GLU A 24 -6.68 0.67 -4.26
CA GLU A 24 -6.26 1.88 -4.98
C GLU A 24 -4.74 2.00 -5.13
N LEU A 25 -3.98 1.10 -4.53
CA LEU A 25 -2.52 1.20 -4.52
C LEU A 25 -1.88 -0.14 -4.90
N PRO A 26 -1.70 -0.41 -6.20
CA PRO A 26 -1.05 -1.64 -6.66
C PRO A 26 0.32 -1.83 -6.02
N GLY A 27 0.63 -3.04 -5.62
CA GLY A 27 1.89 -3.38 -4.95
C GLY A 27 1.80 -3.38 -3.43
N ALA A 28 0.78 -2.79 -2.84
CA ALA A 28 0.57 -2.84 -1.39
C ALA A 28 -0.17 -4.13 -1.05
N ILE A 29 0.57 -5.14 -0.63
CA ILE A 29 0.07 -6.48 -0.27
C ILE A 29 0.67 -6.87 1.06
N SER A 30 -0.11 -7.60 1.86
CA SER A 30 0.36 -8.16 3.12
C SER A 30 -0.29 -9.51 3.41
N GLU A 31 0.18 -10.16 4.44
CA GLU A 31 -0.40 -11.39 4.96
C GLU A 31 -0.24 -11.44 6.47
N GLY A 32 -1.00 -12.28 7.13
CA GLY A 32 -0.94 -12.48 8.56
C GLY A 32 -1.81 -13.63 9.00
N ALA A 33 -1.61 -14.07 10.24
CA ALA A 33 -2.39 -15.17 10.82
C ALA A 33 -3.80 -14.72 11.22
N THR A 34 -3.96 -13.46 11.56
CA THR A 34 -5.24 -12.87 11.96
C THR A 34 -5.57 -11.66 11.09
N LEU A 35 -6.83 -11.27 11.09
CA LEU A 35 -7.28 -10.08 10.36
C LEU A 35 -6.55 -8.83 10.85
N GLU A 36 -6.43 -8.69 12.17
CA GLU A 36 -5.77 -7.54 12.79
C GLU A 36 -4.30 -7.45 12.41
N GLU A 37 -3.57 -8.57 12.50
CA GLU A 37 -2.17 -8.64 12.12
C GLU A 37 -1.99 -8.29 10.63
N THR A 38 -2.84 -8.84 9.77
CA THR A 38 -2.79 -8.57 8.34
C THR A 38 -3.05 -7.10 8.04
N ARG A 39 -3.97 -6.47 8.77
CA ARG A 39 -4.27 -5.05 8.64
C ARG A 39 -3.06 -4.19 9.02
N ASP A 40 -2.40 -4.50 10.13
CA ASP A 40 -1.23 -3.76 10.58
C ASP A 40 -0.08 -3.91 9.60
N ASN A 41 0.12 -5.12 9.09
CA ASN A 41 1.14 -5.40 8.08
C ASN A 41 0.85 -4.65 6.77
N LEU A 42 -0.42 -4.57 6.38
CA LEU A 42 -0.81 -3.82 5.18
C LEU A 42 -0.54 -2.33 5.35
N ARG A 43 -0.81 -1.77 6.52
CA ARG A 43 -0.53 -0.36 6.80
C ARG A 43 0.96 -0.07 6.62
N ASP A 44 1.81 -0.94 7.16
CA ASP A 44 3.26 -0.81 7.02
C ASP A 44 3.69 -0.90 5.56
N ALA A 45 3.12 -1.85 4.82
CA ALA A 45 3.41 -2.01 3.39
C ALA A 45 3.01 -0.78 2.58
N ILE A 46 1.87 -0.18 2.89
CA ILE A 46 1.41 1.04 2.23
C ILE A 46 2.38 2.19 2.50
N GLU A 47 2.77 2.39 3.75
CA GLU A 47 3.70 3.45 4.13
C GLU A 47 5.05 3.31 3.44
N LEU A 48 5.60 2.10 3.39
CA LEU A 48 6.85 1.81 2.70
C LEU A 48 6.76 2.06 1.21
N LEU A 49 5.67 1.64 0.58
CA LEU A 49 5.47 1.83 -0.85
C LEU A 49 5.35 3.31 -1.22
N LEU A 50 4.60 4.08 -0.44
CA LEU A 50 4.47 5.52 -0.67
C LEU A 50 5.81 6.24 -0.50
N GLU A 51 6.59 5.85 0.48
CA GLU A 51 7.92 6.40 0.71
C GLU A 51 8.86 6.07 -0.45
N ALA A 52 8.88 4.82 -0.90
CA ALA A 52 9.69 4.38 -2.04
C ALA A 52 9.32 5.13 -3.32
N ASN A 53 8.03 5.31 -3.59
CA ASN A 53 7.56 6.07 -4.75
C ASN A 53 8.00 7.52 -4.69
N ARG A 54 8.02 8.11 -3.51
CA ARG A 54 8.48 9.49 -3.31
C ARG A 54 9.97 9.63 -3.60
N GLU A 55 10.78 8.69 -3.13
CA GLU A 55 12.22 8.67 -3.39
C GLU A 55 12.53 8.49 -4.87
N LEU A 56 11.83 7.58 -5.54
CA LEU A 56 11.99 7.36 -6.98
C LEU A 56 11.64 8.60 -7.78
N ALA A 57 10.57 9.31 -7.42
CA ALA A 57 10.19 10.55 -8.07
C ALA A 57 11.28 11.61 -7.92
N GLY A 58 11.91 11.70 -6.74
CA GLY A 58 13.03 12.60 -6.52
C GLY A 58 14.25 12.28 -7.36
N LYS A 59 14.52 11.00 -7.59
CA LYS A 59 15.67 10.54 -8.39
C LYS A 59 15.47 10.67 -9.89
N ARG A 60 14.23 10.74 -10.34
CA ARG A 60 13.90 10.81 -11.78
C ARG A 60 14.21 12.14 -12.43
N SER A 61 14.50 13.16 -11.66
CA SER A 61 14.67 14.53 -12.18
C SER A 61 15.99 15.17 -11.79
N PRO A 62 17.15 14.47 -11.92
CA PRO A 62 18.43 15.07 -11.57
C PRO A 62 18.73 16.27 -12.49
N GLY A 63 19.15 17.38 -11.91
CA GLY A 63 19.48 18.59 -12.64
C GLY A 63 18.31 19.39 -13.16
N LYS A 64 17.07 18.97 -12.88
CA LYS A 64 15.87 19.69 -13.27
C LYS A 64 15.26 20.42 -12.10
N LYS A 65 14.63 21.56 -12.38
CA LYS A 65 13.89 22.29 -11.36
C LYS A 65 12.58 21.54 -11.11
N VAL A 66 12.37 21.09 -9.88
CA VAL A 66 11.24 20.25 -9.52
C VAL A 66 10.26 21.03 -8.64
N THR A 67 8.99 20.97 -8.96
CA THR A 67 7.92 21.53 -8.13
C THR A 67 7.05 20.38 -7.62
N ARG A 68 6.80 20.38 -6.31
CA ARG A 68 5.92 19.38 -5.67
C ARG A 68 4.65 20.05 -5.19
N GLU A 69 3.54 19.44 -5.49
CA GLU A 69 2.24 19.89 -5.03
C GLU A 69 1.45 18.71 -4.48
N LYS A 70 0.66 18.98 -3.46
CA LYS A 70 -0.32 18.02 -2.99
C LYS A 70 -1.61 18.25 -3.75
N ILE A 71 -2.06 17.22 -4.45
CA ILE A 71 -3.30 17.27 -5.20
C ILE A 71 -4.32 16.40 -4.48
N LYS A 72 -5.44 17.01 -4.11
CA LYS A 72 -6.53 16.30 -3.45
C LYS A 72 -7.40 15.66 -4.52
N ILE A 73 -7.52 14.32 -4.46
CA ILE A 73 -8.35 13.60 -5.41
C ILE A 73 -9.75 13.47 -4.85
N SER A 74 -10.73 13.87 -5.66
CA SER A 74 -12.14 13.71 -5.31
C SER A 74 -12.53 12.24 -5.44
N GLU A 75 -13.11 11.69 -4.38
CA GLU A 75 -13.66 10.35 -4.42
C GLU A 75 -15.09 10.42 -4.94
N ALA A 76 -15.30 9.82 -6.10
CA ALA A 76 -16.63 9.75 -6.70
C ALA A 76 -17.41 8.56 -6.16
#